data_451f5809126bcf22ac6e4ef2886d79df
#
_entry.id   451f5809126bcf22ac6e4ef2886d79df
#
_cell.length_a   1.000
_cell.length_b   1.000
_cell.length_c   1.000
_cell.angle_alpha   90.00
_cell.angle_beta   90.00
_cell.angle_gamma   90.00
#
_symmetry.space_group_name_H-M   'P 1'
#
loop_
_entity.id
_entity.type
_entity.pdbx_description
1 polymer ?
#
loop_
_entity_poly.entity_id
_entity_poly.type
_entity_poly.pdbx_seq_one_letter_code
_entity_poly.pdbx_strand_id
1 'polypeptide(L)'
;MSFSQETLYAIALTRISYFNTATCLQLYRKLGSATAIMENRNNIKDVISDASPRLINALSDVSEALHRAEAELEFDNAHAIRPLTMACDDYPERMRNCDDAPIVLFYRGNADLNQRRIVSVVGTRHCTAYGQDIINNFCQSLKELCPDVLIVSGLAYGVDICAHRNALKNGFDTVGVLAHGLDMLYPSAHRDTAKEMLSHGGLLTEFLTNTNPDKMNFVRRNRIVAGISDATIVVESAARGGSLITADIAQSYARDVFTFPGNVNSPYSEGCNKLIRDNKAALITCAEDFVNAMGWEQDNKVKAARAKGIERQLFPELTAEETRIVELLQKNNDLQLNIIAVQTGLPIGSISALLFSLELKGVIKLYAGGVYHLLG
;
A
#
# COMPACT_ATOMS: atom_id res chain seq x y z
N MET A 1 -20.28 -12.48 -16.00
CA MET A 1 -19.36 -11.51 -16.63
C MET A 1 -18.39 -12.28 -17.50
N SER A 2 -18.01 -11.79 -18.67
CA SER A 2 -16.96 -12.41 -19.47
C SER A 2 -15.62 -11.87 -18.94
N PHE A 3 -14.78 -12.73 -18.39
CA PHE A 3 -13.44 -12.37 -17.98
C PHE A 3 -12.53 -12.20 -19.21
N SER A 4 -11.50 -11.35 -19.07
CA SER A 4 -10.54 -11.14 -20.15
C SER A 4 -9.59 -12.33 -20.29
N GLN A 5 -9.03 -12.51 -21.48
CA GLN A 5 -8.01 -13.51 -21.75
C GLN A 5 -6.77 -13.30 -20.88
N GLU A 6 -6.43 -12.05 -20.60
CA GLU A 6 -5.36 -11.69 -19.67
C GLU A 6 -5.60 -12.27 -18.27
N THR A 7 -6.84 -12.21 -17.77
CA THR A 7 -7.20 -12.75 -16.46
C THR A 7 -7.04 -14.28 -16.42
N LEU A 8 -7.55 -14.96 -17.43
CA LEU A 8 -7.41 -16.42 -17.56
C LEU A 8 -5.92 -16.82 -17.54
N TYR A 9 -5.12 -16.15 -18.33
CA TYR A 9 -3.71 -16.45 -18.46
C TYR A 9 -2.90 -16.09 -17.21
N ALA A 10 -3.23 -14.99 -16.55
CA ALA A 10 -2.59 -14.64 -15.29
C ALA A 10 -2.83 -15.70 -14.20
N ILE A 11 -4.06 -16.22 -14.09
CA ILE A 11 -4.36 -17.31 -13.16
C ILE A 11 -3.61 -18.58 -13.56
N ALA A 12 -3.67 -18.97 -14.84
CA ALA A 12 -3.00 -20.16 -15.34
C ALA A 12 -1.48 -20.14 -15.06
N LEU A 13 -0.81 -19.00 -15.25
CA LEU A 13 0.62 -18.85 -14.96
C LEU A 13 0.96 -19.17 -13.50
N THR A 14 0.08 -18.88 -12.55
CA THR A 14 0.30 -19.22 -11.13
C THR A 14 0.22 -20.73 -10.85
N ARG A 15 -0.29 -21.52 -11.80
CA ARG A 15 -0.52 -22.96 -11.67
C ARG A 15 0.48 -23.81 -12.46
N ILE A 16 1.30 -23.19 -13.28
CA ILE A 16 2.35 -23.90 -14.01
C ILE A 16 3.36 -24.44 -12.99
N SER A 17 3.64 -25.73 -13.07
CA SER A 17 4.68 -26.38 -12.27
C SER A 17 6.03 -25.68 -12.49
N TYR A 18 6.84 -25.50 -11.46
CA TYR A 18 8.08 -24.71 -11.51
C TYR A 18 7.88 -23.18 -11.31
N PHE A 19 6.70 -22.61 -11.62
CA PHE A 19 6.48 -21.19 -11.43
C PHE A 19 6.16 -20.89 -9.95
N ASN A 20 6.91 -19.95 -9.40
CA ASN A 20 6.59 -19.29 -8.14
C ASN A 20 6.26 -17.82 -8.41
N THR A 21 5.87 -17.08 -7.37
CA THR A 21 5.51 -15.66 -7.49
C THR A 21 6.61 -14.85 -8.17
N ALA A 22 7.88 -15.04 -7.80
CA ALA A 22 9.00 -14.32 -8.39
C ALA A 22 9.18 -14.63 -9.88
N THR A 23 9.09 -15.90 -10.28
CA THR A 23 9.17 -16.29 -11.70
C THR A 23 8.03 -15.69 -12.51
N CYS A 24 6.79 -15.77 -12.02
CA CYS A 24 5.64 -15.17 -12.67
C CYS A 24 5.82 -13.65 -12.85
N LEU A 25 6.24 -12.97 -11.79
CA LEU A 25 6.43 -11.52 -11.80
C LEU A 25 7.55 -11.07 -12.74
N GLN A 26 8.69 -11.81 -12.75
CA GLN A 26 9.82 -11.52 -13.65
C GLN A 26 9.40 -11.66 -15.11
N LEU A 27 8.69 -12.72 -15.46
CA LEU A 27 8.17 -12.92 -16.81
C LEU A 27 7.17 -11.84 -17.18
N TYR A 28 6.25 -11.51 -16.26
CA TYR A 28 5.26 -10.49 -16.46
C TYR A 28 5.91 -9.12 -16.71
N ARG A 29 6.87 -8.70 -15.88
CA ARG A 29 7.60 -7.44 -16.05
C ARG A 29 8.41 -7.40 -17.35
N LYS A 30 8.96 -8.53 -17.79
CA LYS A 30 9.78 -8.62 -19.02
C LYS A 30 8.92 -8.57 -20.28
N LEU A 31 7.75 -9.20 -20.30
CA LEU A 31 6.88 -9.32 -21.47
C LEU A 31 5.66 -8.40 -21.44
N GLY A 32 5.36 -7.77 -20.29
CA GLY A 32 4.32 -6.75 -20.12
C GLY A 32 2.92 -7.29 -19.80
N SER A 33 2.61 -8.57 -20.10
CA SER A 33 1.31 -9.17 -19.80
C SER A 33 1.37 -10.69 -19.72
N ALA A 34 0.37 -11.29 -19.06
CA ALA A 34 0.21 -12.75 -19.03
C ALA A 34 -0.16 -13.27 -20.43
N THR A 35 -0.91 -12.51 -21.19
CA THR A 35 -1.26 -12.81 -22.58
C THR A 35 0.00 -12.93 -23.44
N ALA A 36 0.92 -11.95 -23.37
CA ALA A 36 2.16 -12.00 -24.12
C ALA A 36 3.04 -13.19 -23.73
N ILE A 37 3.06 -13.58 -22.45
CA ILE A 37 3.80 -14.80 -22.01
C ILE A 37 3.19 -16.05 -22.64
N MET A 38 1.88 -16.21 -22.63
CA MET A 38 1.18 -17.39 -23.13
C MET A 38 1.20 -17.49 -24.65
N GLU A 39 1.11 -16.38 -25.37
CA GLU A 39 1.21 -16.35 -26.84
C GLU A 39 2.62 -16.71 -27.33
N ASN A 40 3.66 -16.27 -26.62
CA ASN A 40 5.04 -16.56 -26.96
C ASN A 40 5.57 -17.86 -26.34
N ARG A 41 4.75 -18.68 -25.65
CA ARG A 41 5.21 -19.86 -24.90
C ARG A 41 6.00 -20.88 -25.71
N ASN A 42 5.62 -21.07 -26.98
CA ASN A 42 6.29 -22.02 -27.87
C ASN A 42 7.63 -21.48 -28.42
N ASN A 43 7.76 -20.16 -28.47
CA ASN A 43 8.94 -19.45 -29.00
C ASN A 43 9.56 -18.54 -27.94
N ILE A 44 9.47 -18.93 -26.67
CA ILE A 44 9.89 -18.10 -25.54
C ILE A 44 11.37 -17.68 -25.62
N LYS A 45 12.21 -18.45 -26.29
CA LYS A 45 13.62 -18.12 -26.54
C LYS A 45 13.80 -16.90 -27.45
N ASP A 46 12.85 -16.60 -28.31
CA ASP A 46 12.95 -15.48 -29.25
C ASP A 46 12.74 -14.15 -28.50
N VAL A 47 11.98 -14.17 -27.41
CA VAL A 47 11.71 -13.00 -26.56
C VAL A 47 12.52 -12.99 -25.27
N ILE A 48 12.99 -14.16 -24.82
CA ILE A 48 13.83 -14.35 -23.64
C ILE A 48 15.04 -15.20 -24.04
N SER A 49 16.10 -14.55 -24.51
CA SER A 49 17.31 -15.23 -25.04
C SER A 49 17.99 -16.14 -24.02
N ASP A 50 17.87 -15.83 -22.73
CA ASP A 50 18.41 -16.58 -21.59
C ASP A 50 17.39 -17.55 -20.95
N ALA A 51 16.29 -17.88 -21.66
CA ALA A 51 15.28 -18.80 -21.16
C ALA A 51 15.87 -20.18 -20.83
N SER A 52 15.72 -20.59 -19.58
CA SER A 52 16.24 -21.88 -19.12
C SER A 52 15.47 -23.05 -19.74
N PRO A 53 16.11 -24.22 -19.93
CA PRO A 53 15.40 -25.42 -20.41
C PRO A 53 14.19 -25.80 -19.53
N ARG A 54 14.25 -25.52 -18.22
CA ARG A 54 13.16 -25.78 -17.30
C ARG A 54 11.97 -24.84 -17.57
N LEU A 55 12.21 -23.57 -17.86
CA LEU A 55 11.17 -22.60 -18.21
C LEU A 55 10.47 -23.01 -19.52
N ILE A 56 11.24 -23.39 -20.53
CA ILE A 56 10.71 -23.84 -21.83
C ILE A 56 9.83 -25.07 -21.64
N ASN A 57 10.31 -26.05 -20.90
CA ASN A 57 9.58 -27.29 -20.64
C ASN A 57 8.31 -27.02 -19.81
N ALA A 58 8.36 -26.12 -18.83
CA ALA A 58 7.20 -25.74 -18.03
C ALA A 58 6.10 -25.05 -18.86
N LEU A 59 6.47 -24.31 -19.90
CA LEU A 59 5.55 -23.62 -20.81
C LEU A 59 5.08 -24.50 -21.98
N SER A 60 5.67 -25.66 -22.23
CA SER A 60 5.33 -26.52 -23.38
C SER A 60 3.93 -27.14 -23.27
N ASP A 61 3.50 -27.46 -22.05
CA ASP A 61 2.13 -27.93 -21.78
C ASP A 61 1.52 -27.16 -20.60
N VAL A 62 0.55 -26.33 -20.92
CA VAL A 62 -0.18 -25.51 -19.96
C VAL A 62 -1.66 -25.90 -19.83
N SER A 63 -2.05 -27.05 -20.40
CA SER A 63 -3.44 -27.49 -20.51
C SER A 63 -4.09 -27.64 -19.14
N GLU A 64 -3.42 -28.28 -18.18
CA GLU A 64 -3.93 -28.45 -16.81
C GLU A 64 -4.06 -27.10 -16.11
N ALA A 65 -3.08 -26.20 -16.28
CA ALA A 65 -3.08 -24.88 -15.70
C ALA A 65 -4.24 -24.02 -16.24
N LEU A 66 -4.51 -24.08 -17.53
CA LEU A 66 -5.66 -23.41 -18.17
C LEU A 66 -6.99 -23.96 -17.67
N HIS A 67 -7.16 -25.27 -17.66
CA HIS A 67 -8.39 -25.90 -17.14
C HIS A 67 -8.66 -25.53 -15.68
N ARG A 68 -7.59 -25.47 -14.87
CA ARG A 68 -7.71 -25.05 -13.46
C ARG A 68 -8.06 -23.57 -13.34
N ALA A 69 -7.54 -22.71 -14.23
CA ALA A 69 -7.89 -21.29 -14.27
C ALA A 69 -9.33 -21.06 -14.73
N GLU A 70 -9.83 -21.81 -15.69
CA GLU A 70 -11.24 -21.78 -16.13
C GLU A 70 -12.18 -22.13 -14.97
N ALA A 71 -11.89 -23.22 -14.25
CA ALA A 71 -12.68 -23.62 -13.09
C ALA A 71 -12.68 -22.58 -11.96
N GLU A 72 -11.55 -21.88 -11.77
CA GLU A 72 -11.47 -20.77 -10.81
C GLU A 72 -12.37 -19.60 -11.25
N LEU A 73 -12.31 -19.19 -12.51
CA LEU A 73 -13.13 -18.11 -13.03
C LEU A 73 -14.63 -18.41 -12.99
N GLU A 74 -15.03 -19.68 -13.21
CA GLU A 74 -16.43 -20.11 -13.03
C GLU A 74 -16.87 -19.92 -11.58
N PHE A 75 -16.04 -20.36 -10.63
CA PHE A 75 -16.31 -20.16 -9.21
C PHE A 75 -16.37 -18.69 -8.83
N ASP A 76 -15.42 -17.89 -9.29
CA ASP A 76 -15.35 -16.45 -9.01
C ASP A 76 -16.60 -15.73 -9.49
N ASN A 77 -17.05 -16.04 -10.71
CA ASN A 77 -18.27 -15.46 -11.27
C ASN A 77 -19.54 -15.84 -10.46
N ALA A 78 -19.62 -17.09 -10.02
CA ALA A 78 -20.75 -17.57 -9.21
C ALA A 78 -20.80 -16.94 -7.81
N HIS A 79 -19.66 -16.48 -7.27
CA HIS A 79 -19.55 -15.98 -5.89
C HIS A 79 -19.25 -14.47 -5.79
N ALA A 80 -19.38 -13.72 -6.89
CA ALA A 80 -19.09 -12.30 -6.96
C ALA A 80 -17.66 -11.96 -6.48
N ILE A 81 -16.70 -12.81 -6.84
CA ILE A 81 -15.26 -12.59 -6.62
C ILE A 81 -14.69 -11.91 -7.87
N ARG A 82 -13.86 -10.92 -7.68
CA ARG A 82 -13.18 -10.20 -8.75
C ARG A 82 -11.70 -10.61 -8.78
N PRO A 83 -11.23 -11.32 -9.79
CA PRO A 83 -9.79 -11.49 -10.01
C PRO A 83 -9.21 -10.17 -10.50
N LEU A 84 -8.21 -9.67 -9.77
CA LEU A 84 -7.49 -8.44 -10.03
C LEU A 84 -6.10 -8.80 -10.56
N THR A 85 -5.86 -8.64 -11.84
CA THR A 85 -4.53 -8.82 -12.44
C THR A 85 -3.74 -7.53 -12.37
N MET A 86 -2.43 -7.59 -12.48
CA MET A 86 -1.56 -6.41 -12.53
C MET A 86 -1.91 -5.44 -13.67
N ALA A 87 -2.66 -5.87 -14.68
CA ALA A 87 -3.17 -5.02 -15.76
C ALA A 87 -4.44 -4.25 -15.38
N CYS A 88 -5.13 -4.62 -14.28
CA CYS A 88 -6.36 -3.96 -13.85
C CYS A 88 -6.04 -2.66 -13.08
N ASP A 89 -6.83 -1.61 -13.30
CA ASP A 89 -6.72 -0.36 -12.54
C ASP A 89 -7.04 -0.58 -11.05
N ASP A 90 -7.98 -1.48 -10.74
CA ASP A 90 -8.36 -1.85 -9.36
C ASP A 90 -7.30 -2.69 -8.63
N TYR A 91 -6.23 -3.15 -9.30
CA TYR A 91 -5.14 -3.85 -8.63
C TYR A 91 -4.43 -2.90 -7.66
N PRO A 92 -4.15 -3.31 -6.41
CA PRO A 92 -3.49 -2.43 -5.43
C PRO A 92 -2.14 -1.91 -5.94
N GLU A 93 -2.07 -0.61 -6.24
CA GLU A 93 -0.88 -0.01 -6.84
C GLU A 93 0.33 -0.09 -5.91
N ARG A 94 0.10 0.05 -4.60
CA ARG A 94 1.15 -0.12 -3.60
C ARG A 94 1.77 -1.53 -3.67
N MET A 95 0.96 -2.56 -3.89
CA MET A 95 1.43 -3.94 -4.04
C MET A 95 2.12 -4.16 -5.39
N ARG A 96 1.65 -3.52 -6.47
CA ARG A 96 2.26 -3.61 -7.82
C ARG A 96 3.73 -3.22 -7.80
N ASN A 97 4.10 -2.27 -6.94
CA ASN A 97 5.46 -1.77 -6.80
C ASN A 97 6.38 -2.66 -5.93
N CYS A 98 5.85 -3.70 -5.28
CA CYS A 98 6.65 -4.63 -4.49
C CYS A 98 7.38 -5.65 -5.39
N ASP A 99 8.58 -6.09 -4.95
CA ASP A 99 9.42 -7.00 -5.73
C ASP A 99 8.91 -8.44 -5.79
N ASP A 100 7.94 -8.78 -4.98
CA ASP A 100 7.28 -10.08 -4.93
C ASP A 100 5.75 -9.98 -5.08
N ALA A 101 5.29 -8.95 -5.80
CA ALA A 101 3.88 -8.74 -6.08
C ALA A 101 3.26 -9.97 -6.77
N PRO A 102 2.09 -10.48 -6.33
CA PRO A 102 1.38 -11.51 -7.05
C PRO A 102 0.81 -10.95 -8.35
N ILE A 103 0.91 -11.68 -9.47
CA ILE A 103 0.38 -11.20 -10.76
C ILE A 103 -1.16 -11.20 -10.81
N VAL A 104 -1.81 -11.88 -9.87
CA VAL A 104 -3.26 -11.89 -9.69
C VAL A 104 -3.62 -11.97 -8.21
N LEU A 105 -4.64 -11.24 -7.82
CA LEU A 105 -5.29 -11.27 -6.51
C LEU A 105 -6.79 -11.54 -6.72
N PHE A 106 -7.42 -12.19 -5.74
CA PHE A 106 -8.86 -12.46 -5.74
C PHE A 106 -9.50 -11.60 -4.65
N TYR A 107 -10.47 -10.79 -5.03
CA TYR A 107 -11.10 -9.84 -4.13
C TYR A 107 -12.62 -10.00 -4.11
N ARG A 108 -13.19 -10.02 -2.92
CA ARG A 108 -14.63 -9.99 -2.69
C ARG A 108 -14.95 -8.90 -1.68
N GLY A 109 -15.62 -7.84 -2.13
CA GLY A 109 -15.95 -6.68 -1.29
C GLY A 109 -16.21 -5.44 -2.15
N ASN A 110 -16.32 -4.29 -1.47
CA ASN A 110 -16.67 -3.02 -2.07
C ASN A 110 -15.68 -1.87 -1.77
N ALA A 111 -14.67 -2.10 -0.92
CA ALA A 111 -13.68 -1.05 -0.67
C ALA A 111 -12.79 -0.81 -1.89
N ASP A 112 -12.34 0.42 -2.03
CA ASP A 112 -11.28 0.80 -2.95
C ASP A 112 -9.92 0.39 -2.37
N LEU A 113 -9.25 -0.56 -3.03
CA LEU A 113 -7.92 -1.03 -2.64
C LEU A 113 -6.80 -0.03 -2.96
N ASN A 114 -7.12 1.03 -3.69
CA ASN A 114 -6.25 2.17 -3.99
C ASN A 114 -6.64 3.43 -3.20
N GLN A 115 -7.40 3.25 -2.09
CA GLN A 115 -7.71 4.32 -1.16
C GLN A 115 -6.46 5.15 -0.84
N ARG A 116 -6.63 6.47 -0.70
CA ARG A 116 -5.52 7.42 -0.47
C ARG A 116 -4.68 7.08 0.76
N ARG A 117 -5.32 6.52 1.81
CA ARG A 117 -4.69 6.19 3.09
C ARG A 117 -5.04 4.77 3.48
N ILE A 118 -4.05 3.91 3.58
CA ILE A 118 -4.22 2.51 3.95
C ILE A 118 -3.25 2.16 5.07
N VAL A 119 -3.77 1.61 6.16
CA VAL A 119 -2.98 1.22 7.32
C VAL A 119 -3.19 -0.25 7.63
N SER A 120 -2.12 -1.00 7.80
CA SER A 120 -2.22 -2.35 8.34
C SER A 120 -2.05 -2.35 9.86
N VAL A 121 -2.92 -3.09 10.56
CA VAL A 121 -2.87 -3.28 12.02
C VAL A 121 -2.66 -4.76 12.29
N VAL A 122 -1.53 -5.11 12.89
CA VAL A 122 -1.11 -6.50 13.11
C VAL A 122 -0.62 -6.73 14.53
N GLY A 123 -0.58 -8.00 14.94
CA GLY A 123 -0.06 -8.31 16.27
C GLY A 123 -0.18 -9.77 16.67
N THR A 124 -0.13 -10.01 17.97
CA THR A 124 -0.27 -11.34 18.58
C THR A 124 -1.66 -11.93 18.37
N ARG A 125 -1.74 -13.26 18.26
CA ARG A 125 -3.02 -13.98 18.27
C ARG A 125 -3.68 -14.02 19.67
N HIS A 126 -2.96 -13.59 20.69
CA HIS A 126 -3.41 -13.50 22.09
C HIS A 126 -3.45 -12.03 22.54
N CYS A 127 -4.32 -11.23 21.89
CA CYS A 127 -4.50 -9.83 22.23
C CYS A 127 -4.97 -9.69 23.67
N THR A 128 -4.24 -8.93 24.47
CA THR A 128 -4.60 -8.67 25.89
C THR A 128 -5.67 -7.58 25.98
N ALA A 129 -6.21 -7.35 27.19
CA ALA A 129 -7.11 -6.22 27.41
C ALA A 129 -6.44 -4.88 27.07
N TYR A 130 -5.16 -4.72 27.40
CA TYR A 130 -4.36 -3.55 27.02
C TYR A 130 -4.32 -3.34 25.48
N GLY A 131 -4.04 -4.40 24.71
CA GLY A 131 -4.04 -4.33 23.26
C GLY A 131 -5.42 -4.02 22.67
N GLN A 132 -6.49 -4.56 23.27
CA GLN A 132 -7.88 -4.26 22.86
C GLN A 132 -8.24 -2.80 23.11
N ASP A 133 -7.85 -2.24 24.26
CA ASP A 133 -8.09 -0.84 24.62
C ASP A 133 -7.32 0.10 23.67
N ILE A 134 -6.06 -0.21 23.37
CA ILE A 134 -5.26 0.53 22.40
C ILE A 134 -5.97 0.58 21.04
N ILE A 135 -6.39 -0.58 20.49
CA ILE A 135 -7.04 -0.64 19.18
C ILE A 135 -8.34 0.15 19.17
N ASN A 136 -9.17 0.01 20.24
CA ASN A 136 -10.42 0.75 20.34
C ASN A 136 -10.19 2.26 20.34
N ASN A 137 -9.29 2.75 21.20
CA ASN A 137 -9.00 4.17 21.32
C ASN A 137 -8.34 4.72 20.04
N PHE A 138 -7.40 3.96 19.46
CA PHE A 138 -6.74 4.32 18.22
C PHE A 138 -7.74 4.46 17.06
N CYS A 139 -8.64 3.49 16.85
CA CYS A 139 -9.64 3.56 15.79
C CYS A 139 -10.63 4.71 16.00
N GLN A 140 -11.05 4.97 17.25
CA GLN A 140 -11.95 6.07 17.58
C GLN A 140 -11.29 7.42 17.24
N SER A 141 -10.10 7.70 17.78
CA SER A 141 -9.39 8.96 17.52
C SER A 141 -8.96 9.09 16.06
N LEU A 142 -8.54 8.00 15.41
CA LEU A 142 -8.19 8.02 13.98
C LEU A 142 -9.38 8.42 13.11
N LYS A 143 -10.62 7.99 13.48
CA LYS A 143 -11.83 8.36 12.72
C LYS A 143 -12.10 9.87 12.77
N GLU A 144 -11.85 10.50 13.89
CA GLU A 144 -11.99 11.94 14.05
C GLU A 144 -10.93 12.70 13.24
N LEU A 145 -9.70 12.21 13.23
CA LEU A 145 -8.57 12.84 12.56
C LEU A 145 -8.54 12.58 11.05
N CYS A 146 -8.79 11.33 10.64
CA CYS A 146 -8.66 10.86 9.27
C CYS A 146 -9.81 9.87 8.93
N PRO A 147 -11.02 10.35 8.62
CA PRO A 147 -12.19 9.50 8.40
C PRO A 147 -12.06 8.56 7.20
N ASP A 148 -11.20 8.89 6.24
CA ASP A 148 -11.05 8.18 4.95
C ASP A 148 -9.84 7.24 4.96
N VAL A 149 -9.70 6.40 5.99
CA VAL A 149 -8.62 5.41 6.08
C VAL A 149 -9.18 4.01 5.85
N LEU A 150 -8.51 3.22 5.01
CA LEU A 150 -8.75 1.79 4.90
C LEU A 150 -7.89 1.03 5.91
N ILE A 151 -8.53 0.23 6.76
CA ILE A 151 -7.82 -0.63 7.71
C ILE A 151 -7.61 -2.01 7.10
N VAL A 152 -6.39 -2.50 7.13
CA VAL A 152 -6.03 -3.81 6.59
C VAL A 152 -5.48 -4.70 7.70
N SER A 153 -5.86 -5.97 7.70
CA SER A 153 -5.28 -6.98 8.59
C SER A 153 -5.46 -8.39 8.03
N GLY A 154 -5.07 -9.39 8.81
CA GLY A 154 -5.05 -10.77 8.34
C GLY A 154 -6.25 -11.63 8.74
N LEU A 155 -7.26 -11.08 9.38
CA LEU A 155 -8.43 -11.80 9.90
C LEU A 155 -8.08 -12.97 10.87
N ALA A 156 -6.87 -12.99 11.41
CA ALA A 156 -6.43 -13.98 12.40
C ALA A 156 -7.02 -13.71 13.79
N TYR A 157 -6.84 -14.63 14.72
CA TYR A 157 -7.18 -14.39 16.13
C TYR A 157 -6.38 -13.21 16.70
N GLY A 158 -6.87 -12.62 17.80
CA GLY A 158 -6.18 -11.59 18.58
C GLY A 158 -6.26 -10.21 17.94
N VAL A 159 -5.14 -9.59 17.67
CA VAL A 159 -5.06 -8.21 17.18
C VAL A 159 -5.80 -8.02 15.84
N ASP A 160 -5.65 -8.95 14.91
CA ASP A 160 -6.25 -8.82 13.57
C ASP A 160 -7.77 -8.70 13.64
N ILE A 161 -8.44 -9.64 14.31
CA ILE A 161 -9.91 -9.60 14.45
C ILE A 161 -10.38 -8.41 15.28
N CYS A 162 -9.60 -8.00 16.29
CA CYS A 162 -9.89 -6.84 17.10
C CYS A 162 -9.83 -5.56 16.25
N ALA A 163 -8.83 -5.44 15.37
CA ALA A 163 -8.70 -4.33 14.43
C ALA A 163 -9.90 -4.25 13.47
N HIS A 164 -10.29 -5.36 12.85
CA HIS A 164 -11.45 -5.39 11.95
C HIS A 164 -12.74 -4.98 12.65
N ARG A 165 -13.02 -5.53 13.84
CA ARG A 165 -14.23 -5.20 14.61
C ARG A 165 -14.27 -3.73 15.03
N ASN A 166 -13.12 -3.15 15.46
CA ASN A 166 -13.06 -1.74 15.81
C ASN A 166 -13.11 -0.83 14.58
N ALA A 167 -12.56 -1.25 13.44
CA ALA A 167 -12.73 -0.54 12.19
C ALA A 167 -14.22 -0.43 11.80
N LEU A 168 -14.93 -1.56 11.75
CA LEU A 168 -16.36 -1.61 11.45
C LEU A 168 -17.19 -0.78 12.45
N LYS A 169 -16.94 -0.96 13.76
CA LYS A 169 -17.63 -0.21 14.82
C LYS A 169 -17.49 1.31 14.66
N ASN A 170 -16.35 1.79 14.17
CA ASN A 170 -16.08 3.21 13.95
C ASN A 170 -16.38 3.68 12.51
N GLY A 171 -16.99 2.82 11.67
CA GLY A 171 -17.39 3.17 10.30
C GLY A 171 -16.21 3.34 9.34
N PHE A 172 -15.11 2.64 9.56
CA PHE A 172 -14.05 2.46 8.57
C PHE A 172 -14.35 1.26 7.68
N ASP A 173 -13.98 1.35 6.42
CA ASP A 173 -13.83 0.15 5.58
C ASP A 173 -12.61 -0.65 6.05
N THR A 174 -12.73 -2.00 5.97
CA THR A 174 -11.65 -2.88 6.39
C THR A 174 -11.50 -4.09 5.49
N VAL A 175 -10.25 -4.43 5.13
CA VAL A 175 -9.93 -5.54 4.24
C VAL A 175 -9.14 -6.62 4.98
N GLY A 176 -9.71 -7.83 4.97
CA GLY A 176 -9.06 -9.03 5.48
C GLY A 176 -8.26 -9.73 4.39
N VAL A 177 -6.95 -9.79 4.53
CA VAL A 177 -6.12 -10.59 3.64
C VAL A 177 -6.07 -12.02 4.15
N LEU A 178 -6.36 -13.02 3.31
CA LEU A 178 -6.50 -14.40 3.71
C LEU A 178 -5.31 -15.25 3.27
N ALA A 179 -5.06 -16.33 4.01
CA ALA A 179 -3.99 -17.30 3.73
C ALA A 179 -4.52 -18.60 3.06
N HIS A 180 -5.68 -18.51 2.43
CA HIS A 180 -6.42 -19.60 1.79
C HIS A 180 -7.33 -19.04 0.69
N GLY A 181 -7.95 -19.90 -0.12
CA GLY A 181 -8.92 -19.50 -1.13
C GLY A 181 -10.21 -18.91 -0.55
N LEU A 182 -10.98 -18.18 -1.38
CA LEU A 182 -12.24 -17.55 -0.98
C LEU A 182 -13.45 -18.52 -0.94
N ASP A 183 -13.22 -19.79 -1.20
CA ASP A 183 -14.20 -20.90 -1.06
C ASP A 183 -14.41 -21.32 0.41
N MET A 184 -13.52 -20.90 1.28
CA MET A 184 -13.59 -21.22 2.72
C MET A 184 -13.29 -20.00 3.59
N LEU A 185 -13.54 -20.10 4.88
CA LEU A 185 -13.19 -19.08 5.86
C LEU A 185 -12.49 -19.68 7.08
N TYR A 186 -11.28 -19.20 7.34
CA TYR A 186 -10.52 -19.56 8.53
C TYR A 186 -9.98 -18.30 9.23
N PRO A 187 -10.18 -18.15 10.55
CA PRO A 187 -10.96 -19.03 11.44
C PRO A 187 -12.48 -18.90 11.22
N SER A 188 -13.20 -20.01 11.31
CA SER A 188 -14.68 -20.01 11.15
C SER A 188 -15.41 -19.17 12.20
N ALA A 189 -14.78 -18.95 13.36
CA ALA A 189 -15.29 -18.09 14.44
C ALA A 189 -15.40 -16.60 14.03
N HIS A 190 -14.75 -16.17 12.95
CA HIS A 190 -14.79 -14.80 12.45
C HIS A 190 -15.82 -14.58 11.33
N ARG A 191 -16.72 -15.55 11.09
CA ARG A 191 -17.68 -15.53 9.98
C ARG A 191 -18.57 -14.29 9.96
N ASP A 192 -19.10 -13.89 11.10
CA ASP A 192 -20.01 -12.74 11.16
C ASP A 192 -19.27 -11.44 10.82
N THR A 193 -18.08 -11.26 11.38
CA THR A 193 -17.22 -10.11 11.05
C THR A 193 -16.84 -10.11 9.56
N ALA A 194 -16.44 -11.28 9.02
CA ALA A 194 -16.10 -11.40 7.61
C ALA A 194 -17.29 -11.09 6.68
N LYS A 195 -18.51 -11.46 7.08
CA LYS A 195 -19.73 -11.15 6.34
C LYS A 195 -20.02 -9.64 6.34
N GLU A 196 -19.89 -8.98 7.47
CA GLU A 196 -20.05 -7.53 7.59
C GLU A 196 -19.01 -6.77 6.74
N MET A 197 -17.77 -7.24 6.72
CA MET A 197 -16.69 -6.69 5.90
C MET A 197 -16.99 -6.72 4.40
N LEU A 198 -17.82 -7.62 3.90
CA LEU A 198 -18.18 -7.62 2.47
C LEU A 198 -18.97 -6.39 2.04
N SER A 199 -19.64 -5.72 2.98
CA SER A 199 -20.40 -4.48 2.75
C SER A 199 -19.61 -3.24 3.14
N HIS A 200 -18.58 -3.40 3.97
CA HIS A 200 -17.75 -2.32 4.52
C HIS A 200 -16.26 -2.70 4.43
N GLY A 201 -15.80 -2.95 3.19
CA GLY A 201 -14.44 -3.40 2.97
C GLY A 201 -14.37 -4.61 2.05
N GLY A 202 -13.81 -5.73 2.54
CA GLY A 202 -13.75 -6.97 1.77
C GLY A 202 -12.74 -7.99 2.25
N LEU A 203 -12.64 -9.06 1.47
CA LEU A 203 -11.70 -10.15 1.65
C LEU A 203 -10.80 -10.25 0.42
N LEU A 204 -9.50 -10.37 0.63
CA LEU A 204 -8.47 -10.39 -0.41
C LEU A 204 -7.56 -11.61 -0.23
N THR A 205 -7.20 -12.26 -1.31
CA THR A 205 -6.22 -13.37 -1.27
C THR A 205 -5.45 -13.50 -2.58
N GLU A 206 -4.26 -14.11 -2.53
CA GLU A 206 -3.53 -14.59 -3.71
C GLU A 206 -3.79 -16.08 -4.02
N PHE A 207 -4.50 -16.77 -3.12
CA PHE A 207 -4.67 -18.21 -3.21
C PHE A 207 -5.97 -18.57 -3.93
N LEU A 208 -5.87 -19.55 -4.82
CA LEU A 208 -7.04 -20.12 -5.51
C LEU A 208 -7.90 -20.94 -4.54
N THR A 209 -9.12 -21.22 -4.96
CA THR A 209 -10.01 -22.17 -4.27
C THR A 209 -9.31 -23.50 -4.02
N ASN A 210 -9.77 -24.24 -3.02
CA ASN A 210 -9.18 -25.50 -2.54
C ASN A 210 -7.76 -25.35 -1.97
N THR A 211 -7.31 -24.13 -1.65
CA THR A 211 -6.06 -23.90 -0.92
C THR A 211 -6.35 -23.80 0.57
N ASN A 212 -5.86 -24.77 1.34
CA ASN A 212 -6.05 -24.82 2.80
C ASN A 212 -5.16 -23.80 3.52
N PRO A 213 -5.60 -23.30 4.70
CA PRO A 213 -4.78 -22.45 5.55
C PRO A 213 -3.68 -23.29 6.20
N ASP A 214 -2.45 -23.07 5.79
CA ASP A 214 -1.27 -23.70 6.40
C ASP A 214 -0.28 -22.65 6.93
N LYS A 215 0.73 -23.10 7.67
CA LYS A 215 1.71 -22.22 8.30
C LYS A 215 2.49 -21.38 7.26
N MET A 216 2.83 -21.95 6.13
CA MET A 216 3.59 -21.27 5.09
C MET A 216 2.74 -20.19 4.40
N ASN A 217 1.47 -20.50 4.13
CA ASN A 217 0.53 -19.55 3.52
C ASN A 217 0.27 -18.33 4.42
N PHE A 218 0.23 -18.52 5.75
CA PHE A 218 0.14 -17.37 6.68
C PHE A 218 1.36 -16.45 6.57
N VAL A 219 2.56 -17.02 6.44
CA VAL A 219 3.78 -16.20 6.27
C VAL A 219 3.78 -15.50 4.91
N ARG A 220 3.45 -16.22 3.84
CA ARG A 220 3.37 -15.66 2.48
C ARG A 220 2.36 -14.52 2.40
N ARG A 221 1.18 -14.69 2.99
CA ARG A 221 0.12 -13.69 3.00
C ARG A 221 0.55 -12.36 3.62
N ASN A 222 1.39 -12.40 4.67
CA ASN A 222 1.79 -11.19 5.41
C ASN A 222 2.43 -10.12 4.53
N ARG A 223 3.09 -10.52 3.44
CA ARG A 223 3.66 -9.57 2.46
C ARG A 223 2.58 -8.74 1.75
N ILE A 224 1.39 -9.32 1.55
CA ILE A 224 0.27 -8.59 0.95
C ILE A 224 -0.29 -7.59 1.96
N VAL A 225 -0.42 -7.96 3.24
CA VAL A 225 -0.84 -7.04 4.31
C VAL A 225 0.08 -5.82 4.38
N ALA A 226 1.40 -6.06 4.38
CA ALA A 226 2.40 -4.98 4.39
C ALA A 226 2.40 -4.19 3.07
N GLY A 227 2.36 -4.89 1.93
CA GLY A 227 2.56 -4.31 0.60
C GLY A 227 1.43 -3.39 0.13
N ILE A 228 0.18 -3.65 0.52
CA ILE A 228 -0.97 -2.79 0.14
C ILE A 228 -1.14 -1.58 1.04
N SER A 229 -0.37 -1.45 2.12
CA SER A 229 -0.51 -0.40 3.13
C SER A 229 0.57 0.67 3.02
N ASP A 230 0.26 1.89 3.45
CA ASP A 230 1.23 2.98 3.59
C ASP A 230 2.11 2.75 4.81
N ALA A 231 1.51 2.23 5.88
CA ALA A 231 2.18 1.94 7.14
C ALA A 231 1.66 0.67 7.80
N THR A 232 2.49 0.05 8.63
CA THR A 232 2.15 -1.12 9.45
C THR A 232 2.25 -0.76 10.94
N ILE A 233 1.16 -0.95 11.68
CA ILE A 233 1.11 -0.75 13.12
C ILE A 233 1.14 -2.11 13.83
N VAL A 234 2.13 -2.34 14.67
CA VAL A 234 2.23 -3.53 15.54
C VAL A 234 1.72 -3.16 16.92
N VAL A 235 0.58 -3.73 17.33
CA VAL A 235 -0.05 -3.38 18.62
C VAL A 235 0.56 -4.16 19.79
N GLU A 236 0.63 -5.46 19.67
CA GLU A 236 1.27 -6.36 20.63
C GLU A 236 1.98 -7.48 19.90
N SER A 237 3.16 -7.87 20.38
CA SER A 237 3.92 -9.00 19.85
C SER A 237 4.82 -9.64 20.88
N ALA A 238 4.85 -10.97 20.91
CA ALA A 238 5.91 -11.68 21.62
C ALA A 238 7.26 -11.52 20.91
N ALA A 239 8.36 -11.84 21.59
CA ALA A 239 9.74 -11.72 21.07
C ALA A 239 9.98 -12.40 19.71
N ARG A 240 9.21 -13.42 19.38
CA ARG A 240 9.26 -14.18 18.11
C ARG A 240 7.89 -14.26 17.45
N GLY A 241 7.10 -13.18 17.52
CA GLY A 241 5.75 -13.11 16.94
C GLY A 241 5.75 -13.02 15.42
N GLY A 242 4.73 -13.58 14.77
CA GLY A 242 4.55 -13.49 13.31
C GLY A 242 4.35 -12.06 12.80
N SER A 243 3.85 -11.14 13.64
CA SER A 243 3.71 -9.72 13.34
C SER A 243 5.06 -9.01 13.13
N LEU A 244 6.15 -9.50 13.76
CA LEU A 244 7.50 -8.99 13.52
C LEU A 244 7.97 -9.29 12.10
N ILE A 245 7.57 -10.43 11.53
CA ILE A 245 7.85 -10.76 10.12
C ILE A 245 7.13 -9.76 9.21
N THR A 246 5.87 -9.42 9.51
CA THR A 246 5.14 -8.40 8.74
C THR A 246 5.81 -7.03 8.83
N ALA A 247 6.31 -6.65 10.02
CA ALA A 247 7.06 -5.42 10.22
C ALA A 247 8.36 -5.38 9.41
N ASP A 248 9.15 -6.47 9.43
CA ASP A 248 10.39 -6.57 8.65
C ASP A 248 10.09 -6.50 7.13
N ILE A 249 9.00 -7.13 6.65
CA ILE A 249 8.56 -7.06 5.26
C ILE A 249 8.15 -5.62 4.90
N ALA A 250 7.36 -4.95 5.76
CA ALA A 250 6.95 -3.55 5.53
C ALA A 250 8.17 -2.64 5.35
N GLN A 251 9.18 -2.78 6.21
CA GLN A 251 10.45 -2.05 6.05
C GLN A 251 11.16 -2.37 4.74
N SER A 252 11.17 -3.63 4.30
CA SER A 252 11.80 -4.02 3.02
C SER A 252 11.10 -3.39 1.81
N TYR A 253 9.82 -3.03 1.94
CA TYR A 253 9.06 -2.29 0.93
C TYR A 253 9.13 -0.77 1.12
N ALA A 254 10.01 -0.27 1.99
CA ALA A 254 10.12 1.14 2.36
C ALA A 254 8.78 1.72 2.89
N ARG A 255 8.01 0.89 3.65
CA ARG A 255 6.81 1.33 4.36
C ARG A 255 7.15 1.64 5.80
N ASP A 256 6.47 2.65 6.35
CA ASP A 256 6.65 3.02 7.73
C ASP A 256 6.12 1.94 8.68
N VAL A 257 6.83 1.73 9.78
CA VAL A 257 6.41 0.81 10.83
C VAL A 257 6.28 1.56 12.14
N PHE A 258 5.15 1.36 12.79
CA PHE A 258 4.83 1.95 14.09
C PHE A 258 4.51 0.87 15.11
N THR A 259 4.70 1.17 16.37
CA THR A 259 4.32 0.26 17.43
C THR A 259 4.00 0.98 18.73
N PHE A 260 3.10 0.40 19.51
CA PHE A 260 2.81 0.86 20.85
C PHE A 260 3.82 0.23 21.84
N PRO A 261 4.35 1.03 22.77
CA PRO A 261 5.19 0.48 23.83
C PRO A 261 4.33 -0.31 24.84
N GLY A 262 4.96 -1.21 25.55
CA GLY A 262 4.29 -1.92 26.61
C GLY A 262 5.22 -2.23 27.79
N ASN A 263 4.67 -2.84 28.84
CA ASN A 263 5.42 -3.17 30.02
C ASN A 263 6.57 -4.15 29.68
N VAL A 264 7.78 -3.86 30.14
CA VAL A 264 8.98 -4.66 29.89
C VAL A 264 8.89 -6.12 30.38
N ASN A 265 8.04 -6.38 31.37
CA ASN A 265 7.81 -7.71 31.91
C ASN A 265 6.61 -8.44 31.25
N SER A 266 5.96 -7.83 30.26
CA SER A 266 4.83 -8.43 29.54
C SER A 266 5.32 -9.22 28.33
N PRO A 267 5.00 -10.52 28.21
CA PRO A 267 5.45 -11.35 27.10
C PRO A 267 5.00 -10.83 25.72
N TYR A 268 3.85 -10.17 25.64
CA TYR A 268 3.32 -9.63 24.38
C TYR A 268 3.74 -8.20 24.08
N SER A 269 4.48 -7.55 24.98
CA SER A 269 5.12 -6.26 24.75
C SER A 269 6.56 -6.39 24.27
N GLU A 270 7.18 -7.54 24.50
CA GLU A 270 8.62 -7.76 24.28
C GLU A 270 9.01 -7.53 22.81
N GLY A 271 8.19 -8.02 21.87
CA GLY A 271 8.42 -7.81 20.44
C GLY A 271 8.30 -6.35 20.03
N CYS A 272 7.29 -5.63 20.52
CA CYS A 272 7.08 -4.21 20.27
C CYS A 272 8.23 -3.37 20.83
N ASN A 273 8.59 -3.58 22.10
CA ASN A 273 9.71 -2.90 22.73
C ASN A 273 11.05 -3.18 22.03
N LYS A 274 11.21 -4.39 21.46
CA LYS A 274 12.37 -4.73 20.65
C LYS A 274 12.39 -3.94 19.34
N LEU A 275 11.27 -3.82 18.63
CA LEU A 275 11.19 -3.01 17.40
C LEU A 275 11.60 -1.57 17.67
N ILE A 276 11.14 -0.97 18.78
CA ILE A 276 11.51 0.40 19.19
C ILE A 276 13.01 0.48 19.48
N ARG A 277 13.52 -0.41 20.34
CA ARG A 277 14.91 -0.43 20.75
C ARG A 277 15.87 -0.57 19.57
N ASP A 278 15.50 -1.42 18.60
CA ASP A 278 16.32 -1.73 17.44
C ASP A 278 16.09 -0.71 16.28
N ASN A 279 15.35 0.39 16.53
CA ASN A 279 14.96 1.43 15.55
C ASN A 279 14.27 0.88 14.29
N LYS A 280 13.49 -0.18 14.46
CA LYS A 280 12.71 -0.82 13.40
C LYS A 280 11.25 -0.36 13.36
N ALA A 281 10.78 0.36 14.35
CA ALA A 281 9.48 0.98 14.40
C ALA A 281 9.52 2.28 15.18
N ALA A 282 8.79 3.29 14.70
CA ALA A 282 8.55 4.49 15.47
C ALA A 282 7.57 4.20 16.61
N LEU A 283 7.85 4.74 17.80
CA LEU A 283 6.96 4.65 18.94
C LEU A 283 5.79 5.61 18.73
N ILE A 284 4.57 5.09 18.92
CA ILE A 284 3.35 5.90 19.01
C ILE A 284 2.61 5.56 20.30
N THR A 285 1.87 6.52 20.85
CA THR A 285 1.04 6.34 22.03
C THR A 285 -0.44 6.56 21.75
N CYS A 286 -0.76 7.24 20.65
CA CYS A 286 -2.11 7.60 20.23
C CYS A 286 -2.21 7.74 18.70
N ALA A 287 -3.41 8.02 18.19
CA ALA A 287 -3.64 8.22 16.77
C ALA A 287 -3.03 9.54 16.25
N GLU A 288 -2.96 10.56 17.11
CA GLU A 288 -2.34 11.85 16.80
C GLU A 288 -0.85 11.69 16.47
N ASP A 289 -0.12 10.90 17.27
CA ASP A 289 1.30 10.62 17.01
C ASP A 289 1.48 9.98 15.63
N PHE A 290 0.62 9.02 15.30
CA PHE A 290 0.63 8.33 14.01
C PHE A 290 0.32 9.28 12.85
N VAL A 291 -0.75 10.06 12.95
CA VAL A 291 -1.19 11.00 11.90
C VAL A 291 -0.14 12.08 11.64
N ASN A 292 0.49 12.58 12.71
CA ASN A 292 1.58 13.56 12.61
C ASN A 292 2.83 12.96 11.96
N ALA A 293 3.24 11.75 12.36
CA ALA A 293 4.39 11.07 11.79
C ALA A 293 4.20 10.77 10.30
N MET A 294 2.98 10.41 9.88
CA MET A 294 2.62 10.19 8.48
C MET A 294 2.42 11.49 7.68
N GLY A 295 2.45 12.66 8.32
CA GLY A 295 2.19 13.94 7.68
C GLY A 295 0.73 14.13 7.22
N TRP A 296 -0.21 13.29 7.69
CA TRP A 296 -1.61 13.32 7.25
C TRP A 296 -2.41 14.49 7.83
N GLU A 297 -1.91 15.16 8.85
CA GLU A 297 -2.52 16.34 9.45
C GLU A 297 -2.55 17.54 8.48
N GLN A 298 -1.49 17.74 7.71
CA GLN A 298 -1.41 18.85 6.74
C GLN A 298 -2.49 18.75 5.68
N ASP A 299 -2.80 17.53 5.23
CA ASP A 299 -3.86 17.28 4.27
C ASP A 299 -5.25 17.66 4.80
N ASN A 300 -5.50 17.42 6.09
CA ASN A 300 -6.77 17.78 6.73
C ASN A 300 -6.90 19.30 6.91
N LYS A 301 -5.82 19.99 7.24
CA LYS A 301 -5.76 21.46 7.30
C LYS A 301 -6.04 22.09 5.93
N VAL A 302 -5.48 21.51 4.86
CA VAL A 302 -5.73 21.94 3.48
C VAL A 302 -7.17 21.67 3.06
N LYS A 303 -7.73 20.48 3.37
CA LYS A 303 -9.14 20.15 3.10
C LYS A 303 -10.08 21.09 3.88
N ALA A 304 -9.81 21.35 5.17
CA ALA A 304 -10.60 22.24 6.00
C ALA A 304 -10.54 23.69 5.52
N ALA A 305 -9.37 24.15 5.05
CA ALA A 305 -9.21 25.47 4.46
C ALA A 305 -9.98 25.61 3.15
N ARG A 306 -9.95 24.59 2.28
CA ARG A 306 -10.74 24.54 1.03
C ARG A 306 -12.25 24.51 1.31
N ALA A 307 -12.70 23.71 2.29
CA ALA A 307 -14.10 23.63 2.68
C ALA A 307 -14.65 24.93 3.29
N LYS A 308 -13.79 25.73 3.90
CA LYS A 308 -14.13 27.07 4.44
C LYS A 308 -14.07 28.19 3.38
N GLY A 309 -13.89 27.84 2.11
CA GLY A 309 -13.77 28.85 1.05
C GLY A 309 -12.49 29.68 1.13
N ILE A 310 -11.54 29.26 1.98
CA ILE A 310 -10.18 29.79 1.98
C ILE A 310 -9.50 29.08 0.80
N GLU A 311 -9.84 29.49 -0.41
CA GLU A 311 -8.94 29.24 -1.54
C GLU A 311 -7.59 29.83 -1.12
N ARG A 312 -6.56 29.01 -0.98
CA ARG A 312 -5.21 29.51 -1.22
C ARG A 312 -5.33 30.09 -2.61
N GLN A 313 -5.17 31.40 -2.74
CA GLN A 313 -4.89 31.99 -4.03
C GLN A 313 -3.71 31.19 -4.58
N LEU A 314 -4.00 30.33 -5.56
CA LEU A 314 -2.97 29.54 -6.28
C LEU A 314 -1.91 30.47 -6.91
N PHE A 315 -2.24 31.76 -6.94
CA PHE A 315 -1.35 32.85 -7.30
C PHE A 315 -1.49 33.94 -6.23
N PRO A 316 -0.53 34.04 -5.28
CA PRO A 316 -0.44 35.24 -4.44
C PRO A 316 -0.37 36.45 -5.41
N GLU A 317 -1.05 37.56 -5.08
CA GLU A 317 -0.92 38.78 -5.84
C GLU A 317 0.56 39.14 -5.90
N LEU A 318 1.13 39.00 -7.10
CA LEU A 318 2.52 39.29 -7.37
C LEU A 318 2.62 40.76 -7.78
N THR A 319 3.59 41.45 -7.24
CA THR A 319 3.95 42.78 -7.76
C THR A 319 4.49 42.65 -9.19
N ALA A 320 4.55 43.74 -9.94
CA ALA A 320 5.09 43.73 -11.29
C ALA A 320 6.56 43.24 -11.34
N GLU A 321 7.32 43.49 -10.29
CA GLU A 321 8.72 43.03 -10.19
C GLU A 321 8.81 41.54 -9.84
N GLU A 322 7.95 41.04 -8.95
CA GLU A 322 7.84 39.63 -8.62
C GLU A 322 7.37 38.80 -9.84
N THR A 323 6.41 39.33 -10.60
CA THR A 323 5.95 38.69 -11.84
C THR A 323 7.07 38.51 -12.84
N ARG A 324 7.96 39.49 -13.03
CA ARG A 324 9.13 39.38 -13.92
C ARG A 324 10.07 38.24 -13.49
N ILE A 325 10.29 38.09 -12.20
CA ILE A 325 11.13 36.98 -11.67
C ILE A 325 10.46 35.63 -11.95
N VAL A 326 9.14 35.53 -11.70
CA VAL A 326 8.38 34.29 -11.95
C VAL A 326 8.37 33.92 -13.43
N GLU A 327 8.11 34.87 -14.32
CA GLU A 327 8.15 34.65 -15.77
C GLU A 327 9.55 34.22 -16.27
N LEU A 328 10.60 34.75 -15.64
CA LEU A 328 11.97 34.34 -15.93
C LEU A 328 12.20 32.88 -15.52
N LEU A 329 11.79 32.52 -14.29
CA LEU A 329 11.93 31.17 -13.77
C LEU A 329 11.02 30.15 -14.48
N GLN A 330 9.89 30.58 -15.05
CA GLN A 330 9.06 29.74 -15.93
C GLN A 330 9.77 29.36 -17.23
N LYS A 331 10.60 30.25 -17.76
CA LYS A 331 11.37 30.00 -18.98
C LYS A 331 12.63 29.19 -18.71
N ASN A 332 13.31 29.49 -17.61
CA ASN A 332 14.56 28.84 -17.21
C ASN A 332 14.50 28.65 -15.69
N ASN A 333 14.09 27.48 -15.23
CA ASN A 333 14.07 27.17 -13.80
C ASN A 333 15.49 26.93 -13.25
N ASP A 334 15.65 26.94 -11.93
CA ASP A 334 16.92 26.65 -11.25
C ASP A 334 18.03 27.69 -11.49
N LEU A 335 17.70 28.96 -11.32
CA LEU A 335 18.64 30.07 -11.51
C LEU A 335 19.26 30.56 -10.20
N GLN A 336 20.52 30.96 -10.26
CA GLN A 336 21.19 31.64 -9.15
C GLN A 336 20.83 33.14 -9.11
N LEU A 337 20.90 33.74 -7.91
CA LEU A 337 20.54 35.14 -7.67
C LEU A 337 21.25 36.13 -8.65
N ASN A 338 22.51 35.95 -8.93
CA ASN A 338 23.29 36.78 -9.86
C ASN A 338 22.78 36.69 -11.30
N ILE A 339 22.34 35.51 -11.74
CA ILE A 339 21.77 35.30 -13.05
C ILE A 339 20.41 35.97 -13.15
N ILE A 340 19.57 35.81 -12.10
CA ILE A 340 18.27 36.51 -12.01
C ILE A 340 18.47 38.03 -12.07
N ALA A 341 19.47 38.56 -11.37
CA ALA A 341 19.78 39.98 -11.37
C ALA A 341 20.14 40.49 -12.78
N VAL A 342 21.02 39.79 -13.48
CA VAL A 342 21.43 40.18 -14.86
C VAL A 342 20.26 40.10 -15.82
N GLN A 343 19.42 39.06 -15.74
CA GLN A 343 18.35 38.85 -16.72
C GLN A 343 17.10 39.72 -16.45
N THR A 344 16.85 40.10 -15.19
CA THR A 344 15.74 41.01 -14.85
C THR A 344 16.14 42.47 -14.91
N GLY A 345 17.42 42.80 -14.88
CA GLY A 345 17.95 44.16 -14.80
C GLY A 345 17.69 44.88 -13.47
N LEU A 346 17.31 44.16 -12.45
CA LEU A 346 17.02 44.69 -11.11
C LEU A 346 18.29 44.71 -10.22
N PRO A 347 18.41 45.69 -9.33
CA PRO A 347 19.52 45.73 -8.37
C PRO A 347 19.54 44.49 -7.45
N ILE A 348 20.70 43.93 -7.13
CA ILE A 348 20.87 42.73 -6.32
C ILE A 348 20.17 42.84 -4.94
N GLY A 349 20.25 44.02 -4.33
CA GLY A 349 19.58 44.25 -3.03
C GLY A 349 18.04 44.15 -3.10
N SER A 350 17.43 44.64 -4.19
CA SER A 350 16.00 44.54 -4.43
C SER A 350 15.60 43.11 -4.72
N ILE A 351 16.40 42.37 -5.52
CA ILE A 351 16.10 40.99 -5.89
C ILE A 351 16.12 40.07 -4.65
N SER A 352 17.07 40.25 -3.73
CA SER A 352 17.12 39.45 -2.50
C SER A 352 15.84 39.60 -1.69
N ALA A 353 15.28 40.82 -1.60
CA ALA A 353 14.02 41.07 -0.90
C ALA A 353 12.83 40.45 -1.64
N LEU A 354 12.80 40.57 -2.97
CA LEU A 354 11.74 39.99 -3.81
C LEU A 354 11.75 38.47 -3.80
N LEU A 355 12.93 37.83 -3.87
CA LEU A 355 13.06 36.39 -3.77
C LEU A 355 12.65 35.86 -2.40
N PHE A 356 13.02 36.57 -1.33
CA PHE A 356 12.53 36.23 0.01
C PHE A 356 11.01 36.35 0.13
N SER A 357 10.42 37.43 -0.45
CA SER A 357 8.95 37.58 -0.50
C SER A 357 8.29 36.45 -1.29
N LEU A 358 8.83 36.07 -2.45
CA LEU A 358 8.31 34.96 -3.25
C LEU A 358 8.44 33.59 -2.56
N GLU A 359 9.50 33.40 -1.78
CA GLU A 359 9.69 32.19 -0.99
C GLU A 359 8.68 32.12 0.17
N LEU A 360 8.45 33.24 0.87
CA LEU A 360 7.38 33.35 1.89
C LEU A 360 5.98 33.14 1.31
N LYS A 361 5.74 33.60 0.09
CA LYS A 361 4.49 33.37 -0.66
C LYS A 361 4.37 31.92 -1.17
N GLY A 362 5.42 31.09 -1.02
CA GLY A 362 5.43 29.72 -1.47
C GLY A 362 5.43 29.53 -2.99
N VAL A 363 5.92 30.53 -3.73
CA VAL A 363 6.01 30.54 -5.19
C VAL A 363 7.33 29.92 -5.65
N ILE A 364 8.41 30.19 -4.92
CA ILE A 364 9.75 29.67 -5.20
C ILE A 364 10.34 29.01 -3.95
N LYS A 365 11.42 28.23 -4.15
CA LYS A 365 12.20 27.61 -3.06
C LYS A 365 13.69 27.77 -3.32
N LEU A 366 14.43 28.11 -2.27
CA LEU A 366 15.89 28.15 -2.31
C LEU A 366 16.47 26.76 -2.07
N TYR A 367 17.32 26.29 -2.99
CA TYR A 367 18.09 25.05 -2.86
C TYR A 367 19.57 25.30 -2.56
N ALA A 368 20.29 24.23 -2.21
CA ALA A 368 21.72 24.27 -1.96
C ALA A 368 22.48 24.84 -3.16
N GLY A 369 23.49 25.69 -2.91
CA GLY A 369 24.21 26.40 -3.96
C GLY A 369 23.61 27.74 -4.38
N GLY A 370 22.60 28.24 -3.65
CA GLY A 370 21.99 29.55 -3.93
C GLY A 370 21.12 29.56 -5.18
N VAL A 371 20.51 28.41 -5.50
CA VAL A 371 19.65 28.22 -6.68
C VAL A 371 18.20 28.36 -6.28
N TYR A 372 17.46 29.20 -6.99
CA TYR A 372 16.03 29.43 -6.79
C TYR A 372 15.21 28.63 -7.80
N HIS A 373 14.28 27.85 -7.29
CA HIS A 373 13.42 26.95 -8.03
C HIS A 373 11.96 27.41 -7.94
N LEU A 374 11.28 27.51 -9.07
CA LEU A 374 9.85 27.82 -9.16
C LEU A 374 9.05 26.55 -8.79
N LEU A 375 8.19 26.67 -7.81
CA LEU A 375 7.28 25.60 -7.39
C LEU A 375 6.06 25.62 -8.31
N GLY A 376 5.80 24.51 -9.02
CA GLY A 376 4.69 24.33 -9.96
C GLY A 376 3.33 24.16 -9.28
#